data_5449506bf49280d8dc1da6a1ca255c8f
#
_entry.id   5449506bf49280d8dc1da6a1ca255c8f
#
_cell.length_a   1.000
_cell.length_b   1.000
_cell.length_c   1.000
_cell.angle_alpha   90.00
_cell.angle_beta   90.00
_cell.angle_gamma   90.00
#
_symmetry.space_group_name_H-M   'P 1'
#
loop_
_entity.id
_entity.type
_entity.pdbx_description
1 polymer ?
#
loop_
_entity_poly.entity_id
_entity_poly.type
_entity_poly.pdbx_seq_one_letter_code
_entity_poly.pdbx_strand_id
1 'polypeptide(L)'
;MHGPVRAGRCDYCHVPHGGDEPGLLSASGNRICFSCHSGIRTTIERAASQHQPVAEGRCWDCHENHSSAFRPLLQGYYPREFYVPYDPENFSLCFGCHTELGKFEYQRTTEATGFRNGDANLHYLHVNKPVKGRVCRNCHGIHGADQYKLILSRVPGFGQWKIPVRFLPTETGATCLAGCHKPKSYDRVRPVENP
;
A
#
# COMPACT_ATOMS: atom_id res chain seq x y z
N MET A 1 12.53 9.95 -14.31
CA MET A 1 12.07 9.81 -15.70
C MET A 1 11.87 8.34 -16.00
N HIS A 2 10.73 7.99 -16.65
CA HIS A 2 10.39 6.64 -17.09
C HIS A 2 11.38 6.15 -18.18
N GLY A 3 11.67 4.84 -18.20
CA GLY A 3 12.66 4.27 -19.13
C GLY A 3 12.40 4.57 -20.60
N PRO A 4 11.18 4.26 -21.13
CA PRO A 4 10.82 4.58 -22.52
C PRO A 4 10.94 6.08 -22.85
N VAL A 5 10.47 6.96 -21.94
CA VAL A 5 10.55 8.42 -22.11
C VAL A 5 12.00 8.89 -22.19
N ARG A 6 12.86 8.37 -21.32
CA ARG A 6 14.30 8.67 -21.34
C ARG A 6 14.99 8.23 -22.66
N ALA A 7 14.47 7.16 -23.24
CA ALA A 7 14.97 6.63 -24.51
C ALA A 7 14.31 7.28 -25.74
N GLY A 8 13.43 8.28 -25.55
CA GLY A 8 12.71 8.93 -26.65
C GLY A 8 11.67 8.04 -27.35
N ARG A 9 11.28 6.92 -26.73
CA ARG A 9 10.35 5.92 -27.30
C ARG A 9 8.90 6.25 -26.93
N CYS A 10 8.42 7.37 -27.43
CA CYS A 10 7.03 7.82 -27.24
C CYS A 10 6.03 6.84 -27.88
N ASP A 11 6.44 6.21 -28.97
CA ASP A 11 5.69 5.21 -29.76
C ASP A 11 5.36 3.91 -29.00
N TYR A 12 6.02 3.63 -27.88
CA TYR A 12 5.67 2.49 -27.02
C TYR A 12 4.32 2.67 -26.32
N CYS A 13 3.90 3.91 -26.15
CA CYS A 13 2.66 4.24 -25.46
C CYS A 13 1.68 5.02 -26.34
N HIS A 14 2.16 5.81 -27.29
CA HIS A 14 1.35 6.72 -28.09
C HIS A 14 1.29 6.32 -29.56
N VAL A 15 0.14 6.54 -30.18
CA VAL A 15 -0.09 6.41 -31.63
C VAL A 15 -0.22 7.81 -32.25
N PRO A 16 0.87 8.39 -32.80
CA PRO A 16 0.94 9.82 -33.12
C PRO A 16 0.00 10.25 -34.27
N HIS A 17 -0.43 9.31 -35.11
CA HIS A 17 -1.26 9.60 -36.29
C HIS A 17 -2.77 9.39 -36.09
N GLY A 18 -3.20 9.16 -34.84
CA GLY A 18 -4.60 9.01 -34.48
C GLY A 18 -4.88 7.75 -33.65
N GLY A 19 -5.93 7.82 -32.85
CA GLY A 19 -6.39 6.73 -31.97
C GLY A 19 -7.60 7.19 -31.17
N ASP A 20 -8.39 6.24 -30.72
CA ASP A 20 -9.63 6.49 -29.97
C ASP A 20 -9.40 6.71 -28.48
N GLU A 21 -8.21 6.34 -27.97
CA GLU A 21 -7.91 6.46 -26.54
C GLU A 21 -7.44 7.88 -26.18
N PRO A 22 -7.84 8.42 -25.03
CA PRO A 22 -7.37 9.71 -24.55
C PRO A 22 -5.84 9.81 -24.51
N GLY A 23 -5.29 10.95 -24.93
CA GLY A 23 -3.85 11.15 -25.02
C GLY A 23 -3.18 10.33 -26.12
N LEU A 24 -3.95 9.86 -27.12
CA LEU A 24 -3.47 9.02 -28.22
C LEU A 24 -2.73 7.74 -27.72
N LEU A 25 -3.22 7.16 -26.64
CA LEU A 25 -2.63 5.91 -26.14
C LEU A 25 -2.92 4.72 -27.05
N SER A 26 -1.97 3.79 -27.17
CA SER A 26 -2.11 2.59 -27.98
C SER A 26 -3.01 1.52 -27.36
N ALA A 27 -3.37 1.66 -26.09
CA ALA A 27 -4.30 0.81 -25.37
C ALA A 27 -4.90 1.54 -24.16
N SER A 28 -6.13 1.19 -23.81
CA SER A 28 -6.85 1.79 -22.69
C SER A 28 -6.39 1.28 -21.32
N GLY A 29 -6.51 2.13 -20.32
CA GLY A 29 -6.35 1.78 -18.91
C GLY A 29 -4.97 1.19 -18.59
N ASN A 30 -4.98 0.15 -17.76
CA ASN A 30 -3.78 -0.52 -17.30
C ASN A 30 -3.15 -1.47 -18.35
N ARG A 31 -3.84 -1.80 -19.44
CA ARG A 31 -3.34 -2.71 -20.48
C ARG A 31 -2.03 -2.23 -21.07
N ILE A 32 -1.90 -0.91 -21.27
CA ILE A 32 -0.67 -0.31 -21.78
C ILE A 32 0.51 -0.51 -20.81
N CYS A 33 0.26 -0.41 -19.51
CA CYS A 33 1.29 -0.61 -18.49
C CYS A 33 1.74 -2.09 -18.45
N PHE A 34 0.79 -3.01 -18.57
CA PHE A 34 1.04 -4.45 -18.46
C PHE A 34 1.76 -5.05 -19.67
N SER A 35 1.85 -4.35 -20.77
CA SER A 35 2.68 -4.77 -21.91
C SER A 35 4.17 -4.95 -21.51
N CYS A 36 4.64 -4.17 -20.55
CA CYS A 36 6.00 -4.25 -20.00
C CYS A 36 6.05 -4.67 -18.52
N HIS A 37 5.04 -4.33 -17.74
CA HIS A 37 4.99 -4.61 -16.29
C HIS A 37 4.24 -5.91 -15.96
N SER A 38 4.60 -7.02 -16.61
CA SER A 38 3.95 -8.33 -16.46
C SER A 38 4.01 -8.89 -15.03
N GLY A 39 5.09 -8.61 -14.28
CA GLY A 39 5.22 -9.04 -12.88
C GLY A 39 4.20 -8.36 -11.96
N ILE A 40 3.91 -7.07 -12.19
CA ILE A 40 2.88 -6.35 -11.44
C ILE A 40 1.49 -6.89 -11.82
N ARG A 41 1.25 -7.12 -13.11
CA ARG A 41 0.02 -7.76 -13.59
C ARG A 41 -0.23 -9.09 -12.86
N THR A 42 0.75 -9.98 -12.84
CA THR A 42 0.65 -11.28 -12.15
C THR A 42 0.37 -11.11 -10.64
N THR A 43 0.99 -10.13 -9.99
CA THR A 43 0.75 -9.84 -8.57
C THR A 43 -0.71 -9.42 -8.34
N ILE A 44 -1.25 -8.57 -9.19
CA ILE A 44 -2.62 -8.07 -9.10
C ILE A 44 -3.62 -9.21 -9.36
N GLU A 45 -3.42 -9.99 -10.41
CA GLU A 45 -4.31 -11.08 -10.82
C GLU A 45 -4.38 -12.21 -9.77
N ARG A 46 -3.31 -12.43 -9.01
CA ARG A 46 -3.24 -13.46 -7.95
C ARG A 46 -3.63 -12.94 -6.56
N ALA A 47 -3.86 -11.66 -6.42
CA ALA A 47 -4.16 -11.07 -5.12
C ALA A 47 -5.54 -11.49 -4.60
N ALA A 48 -5.62 -11.91 -3.34
CA ALA A 48 -6.89 -12.17 -2.65
C ALA A 48 -7.61 -10.86 -2.29
N SER A 49 -6.87 -9.77 -2.15
CA SER A 49 -7.41 -8.41 -1.99
C SER A 49 -6.60 -7.43 -2.83
N GLN A 50 -7.28 -6.55 -3.53
CA GLN A 50 -6.67 -5.53 -4.38
C GLN A 50 -6.95 -4.15 -3.82
N HIS A 51 -6.01 -3.22 -3.96
CA HIS A 51 -6.24 -1.82 -3.68
C HIS A 51 -7.22 -1.26 -4.72
N GLN A 52 -8.23 -0.51 -4.29
CA GLN A 52 -9.31 -0.08 -5.18
C GLN A 52 -8.84 0.63 -6.46
N PRO A 53 -7.94 1.63 -6.43
CA PRO A 53 -7.44 2.25 -7.66
C PRO A 53 -6.78 1.25 -8.61
N VAL A 54 -6.11 0.23 -8.05
CA VAL A 54 -5.45 -0.83 -8.85
C VAL A 54 -6.48 -1.76 -9.48
N ALA A 55 -7.53 -2.14 -8.74
CA ALA A 55 -8.64 -2.96 -9.26
C ALA A 55 -9.37 -2.24 -10.40
N GLU A 56 -9.46 -0.92 -10.34
CA GLU A 56 -10.07 -0.05 -11.35
C GLU A 56 -9.10 0.31 -12.50
N GLY A 57 -7.87 -0.18 -12.45
CA GLY A 57 -6.87 0.05 -13.50
C GLY A 57 -6.26 1.46 -13.50
N ARG A 58 -6.46 2.24 -12.46
CA ARG A 58 -6.03 3.64 -12.31
C ARG A 58 -4.61 3.76 -11.75
N CYS A 59 -3.64 3.28 -12.52
CA CYS A 59 -2.22 3.32 -12.11
C CYS A 59 -1.71 4.74 -11.89
N TRP A 60 -2.24 5.70 -12.65
CA TRP A 60 -1.89 7.11 -12.58
C TRP A 60 -2.40 7.84 -11.33
N ASP A 61 -3.25 7.26 -10.51
CA ASP A 61 -3.62 7.86 -9.22
C ASP A 61 -2.41 7.91 -8.24
N CYS A 62 -1.43 7.05 -8.48
CA CYS A 62 -0.21 6.98 -7.67
C CYS A 62 1.06 7.24 -8.47
N HIS A 63 1.06 6.99 -9.78
CA HIS A 63 2.24 7.05 -10.63
C HIS A 63 2.18 8.15 -11.69
N GLU A 64 3.31 8.85 -11.85
CA GLU A 64 3.57 9.73 -12.98
C GLU A 64 4.15 8.93 -14.14
N ASN A 65 3.48 8.97 -15.30
CA ASN A 65 3.83 8.11 -16.43
C ASN A 65 5.10 8.53 -17.16
N HIS A 66 5.45 9.81 -17.15
CA HIS A 66 6.62 10.32 -17.87
C HIS A 66 7.82 10.54 -16.96
N SER A 67 7.67 11.31 -15.90
CA SER A 67 8.72 11.55 -14.93
C SER A 67 8.17 12.01 -13.59
N SER A 68 8.91 11.77 -12.52
CA SER A 68 8.60 12.23 -11.18
C SER A 68 9.88 12.52 -10.40
N ALA A 69 9.77 13.40 -9.42
CA ALA A 69 10.79 13.60 -8.40
C ALA A 69 10.87 12.43 -7.41
N PHE A 70 9.77 11.69 -7.25
CA PHE A 70 9.65 10.59 -6.30
C PHE A 70 9.78 9.23 -6.98
N ARG A 71 10.59 8.35 -6.42
CA ARG A 71 10.79 6.99 -6.96
C ARG A 71 9.85 5.98 -6.27
N PRO A 72 9.33 4.99 -7.03
CA PRO A 72 9.43 4.76 -8.48
C PRO A 72 8.32 5.51 -9.27
N LEU A 73 8.58 6.72 -9.73
CA LEU A 73 7.62 7.54 -10.48
C LEU A 73 6.32 7.82 -9.70
N LEU A 74 6.41 8.10 -8.42
CA LEU A 74 5.24 8.37 -7.59
C LEU A 74 4.82 9.84 -7.69
N GLN A 75 3.53 10.11 -7.52
CA GLN A 75 2.99 11.48 -7.47
C GLN A 75 3.34 12.21 -6.17
N GLY A 76 3.57 11.49 -5.09
CA GLY A 76 3.91 12.02 -3.78
C GLY A 76 5.04 11.24 -3.11
N TYR A 77 5.52 11.77 -2.01
CA TYR A 77 6.56 11.12 -1.24
C TYR A 77 6.02 9.89 -0.51
N TYR A 78 6.82 8.83 -0.52
CA TYR A 78 6.62 7.62 0.27
C TYR A 78 7.98 7.05 0.70
N PRO A 79 8.20 6.79 2.01
CA PRO A 79 9.51 6.39 2.52
C PRO A 79 9.94 5.01 2.01
N ARG A 80 11.22 4.87 1.68
CA ARG A 80 11.83 3.60 1.26
C ARG A 80 12.32 2.78 2.45
N GLU A 81 12.50 3.44 3.58
CA GLU A 81 12.97 2.88 4.84
C GLU A 81 11.93 1.93 5.45
N PHE A 82 12.39 1.00 6.27
CA PHE A 82 11.51 0.08 7.01
C PHE A 82 10.84 0.78 8.20
N TYR A 83 11.54 1.73 8.81
CA TYR A 83 11.07 2.56 9.89
C TYR A 83 11.31 4.03 9.58
N VAL A 84 10.34 4.87 9.92
CA VAL A 84 10.48 6.33 9.88
C VAL A 84 9.83 6.95 11.13
N PRO A 85 10.26 8.12 11.58
CA PRO A 85 9.44 8.93 12.48
C PRO A 85 8.06 9.19 11.87
N TYR A 86 7.02 9.16 12.69
CA TYR A 86 5.70 9.53 12.19
C TYR A 86 5.68 11.04 11.91
N ASP A 87 5.42 11.35 10.68
CA ASP A 87 5.14 12.67 10.15
C ASP A 87 4.20 12.46 8.96
N PRO A 88 3.03 13.11 8.90
CA PRO A 88 2.12 12.99 7.75
C PRO A 88 2.79 13.26 6.39
N GLU A 89 3.75 14.18 6.33
CA GLU A 89 4.54 14.50 5.13
C GLU A 89 5.27 13.28 4.57
N ASN A 90 5.73 12.38 5.45
CA ASN A 90 6.38 11.12 5.04
C ASN A 90 5.45 10.18 4.28
N PHE A 91 4.15 10.40 4.33
CA PHE A 91 3.13 9.55 3.71
C PHE A 91 2.22 10.34 2.76
N SER A 92 2.71 11.47 2.23
CA SER A 92 1.90 12.38 1.40
C SER A 92 1.25 11.69 0.20
N LEU A 93 1.90 10.68 -0.40
CA LEU A 93 1.30 9.85 -1.44
C LEU A 93 0.00 9.16 -0.96
N CYS A 94 0.03 8.53 0.21
CA CYS A 94 -1.10 7.78 0.75
C CYS A 94 -2.19 8.73 1.28
N PHE A 95 -1.76 9.79 1.96
CA PHE A 95 -2.66 10.74 2.61
C PHE A 95 -3.34 11.71 1.63
N GLY A 96 -2.93 11.72 0.37
CA GLY A 96 -3.69 12.35 -0.71
C GLY A 96 -5.11 11.79 -0.87
N CYS A 97 -5.32 10.51 -0.49
CA CYS A 97 -6.63 9.84 -0.51
C CYS A 97 -7.09 9.40 0.89
N HIS A 98 -6.17 8.93 1.73
CA HIS A 98 -6.45 8.51 3.11
C HIS A 98 -6.41 9.70 4.06
N THR A 99 -7.36 10.62 3.90
CA THR A 99 -7.39 11.92 4.61
C THR A 99 -7.77 11.83 6.08
N GLU A 100 -8.31 10.71 6.54
CA GLU A 100 -8.73 10.52 7.94
C GLU A 100 -7.51 10.20 8.83
N LEU A 101 -6.69 11.20 9.12
CA LEU A 101 -5.44 11.06 9.89
C LEU A 101 -5.67 10.55 11.32
N GLY A 102 -6.86 10.69 11.88
CA GLY A 102 -7.22 10.10 13.16
C GLY A 102 -6.94 8.60 13.30
N LYS A 103 -6.89 7.87 12.15
CA LYS A 103 -6.43 6.46 12.11
C LYS A 103 -5.00 6.28 12.64
N PHE A 104 -4.17 7.30 12.55
CA PHE A 104 -2.75 7.25 12.89
C PHE A 104 -2.39 8.17 14.06
N GLU A 105 -3.24 9.15 14.39
CA GLU A 105 -2.96 10.21 15.37
C GLU A 105 -3.71 10.02 16.68
N TYR A 106 -4.89 9.39 16.65
CA TYR A 106 -5.64 9.14 17.87
C TYR A 106 -5.15 7.87 18.57
N GLN A 107 -4.63 8.01 19.78
CA GLN A 107 -4.21 6.86 20.58
C GLN A 107 -5.39 5.96 20.95
N ARG A 108 -6.58 6.54 21.12
CA ARG A 108 -7.84 5.86 21.36
C ARG A 108 -8.90 6.30 20.36
N THR A 109 -9.68 5.37 19.88
CA THR A 109 -10.78 5.62 18.95
C THR A 109 -11.74 4.44 18.89
N THR A 110 -13.01 4.71 18.65
CA THR A 110 -14.03 3.70 18.34
C THR A 110 -14.44 3.74 16.87
N GLU A 111 -14.08 4.79 16.14
CA GLU A 111 -14.58 5.10 14.79
C GLU A 111 -13.49 5.16 13.73
N ALA A 112 -12.36 5.82 14.01
CA ALA A 112 -11.35 6.13 13.01
C ALA A 112 -10.71 4.90 12.35
N THR A 113 -10.68 3.75 13.02
CA THR A 113 -10.16 2.50 12.46
C THR A 113 -10.81 1.26 13.04
N GLY A 114 -10.94 0.22 12.21
CA GLY A 114 -11.29 -1.13 12.67
C GLY A 114 -10.11 -1.93 13.23
N PHE A 115 -8.86 -1.47 13.05
CA PHE A 115 -7.67 -2.08 13.64
C PHE A 115 -7.45 -1.53 15.04
N ARG A 116 -8.25 -2.02 15.99
CA ARG A 116 -8.26 -1.59 17.39
C ARG A 116 -8.65 -2.72 18.34
N ASN A 117 -8.16 -2.65 19.55
CA ASN A 117 -8.52 -3.58 20.64
C ASN A 117 -9.32 -2.79 21.68
N GLY A 118 -10.63 -3.02 21.74
CA GLY A 118 -11.54 -2.07 22.37
C GLY A 118 -11.41 -0.71 21.68
N ASP A 119 -11.03 0.32 22.44
CA ASP A 119 -10.73 1.67 21.95
C ASP A 119 -9.24 1.93 21.67
N ALA A 120 -8.35 1.00 22.01
CA ALA A 120 -6.91 1.15 21.78
C ALA A 120 -6.59 1.03 20.29
N ASN A 121 -6.12 2.10 19.69
CA ASN A 121 -5.82 2.18 18.26
C ASN A 121 -4.49 1.49 17.92
N LEU A 122 -4.56 0.40 17.16
CA LEU A 122 -3.39 -0.39 16.80
C LEU A 122 -2.62 0.19 15.60
N HIS A 123 -3.24 1.01 14.74
CA HIS A 123 -2.48 1.80 13.75
C HIS A 123 -1.58 2.81 14.46
N TYR A 124 -2.13 3.57 15.42
CA TYR A 124 -1.34 4.47 16.24
C TYR A 124 -0.15 3.76 16.89
N LEU A 125 -0.43 2.62 17.54
CA LEU A 125 0.59 1.83 18.22
C LEU A 125 1.76 1.42 17.31
N HIS A 126 1.51 1.13 16.04
CA HIS A 126 2.54 0.67 15.11
C HIS A 126 3.18 1.79 14.29
N VAL A 127 2.41 2.78 13.89
CA VAL A 127 2.84 3.82 12.94
C VAL A 127 3.31 5.08 13.66
N ASN A 128 2.56 5.55 14.67
CA ASN A 128 2.85 6.80 15.36
C ASN A 128 3.97 6.63 16.41
N LYS A 129 5.20 6.68 15.95
CA LYS A 129 6.39 6.57 16.78
C LYS A 129 7.36 7.70 16.42
N PRO A 130 8.06 8.29 17.42
CA PRO A 130 9.01 9.37 17.19
C PRO A 130 10.29 8.93 16.44
N VAL A 131 10.59 7.62 16.40
CA VAL A 131 11.82 7.11 15.77
C VAL A 131 11.56 5.91 14.87
N LYS A 132 10.83 4.90 15.36
CA LYS A 132 10.68 3.59 14.68
C LYS A 132 9.21 3.31 14.34
N GLY A 133 8.53 4.31 13.76
CA GLY A 133 7.20 4.13 13.17
C GLY A 133 7.27 3.19 11.97
N ARG A 134 6.30 2.28 11.87
CA ARG A 134 6.21 1.37 10.72
C ARG A 134 5.58 2.07 9.54
N VAL A 135 6.11 1.83 8.36
CA VAL A 135 5.50 2.30 7.11
C VAL A 135 4.39 1.35 6.66
N CYS A 136 3.44 1.86 5.89
CA CYS A 136 2.24 1.12 5.47
C CYS A 136 2.57 -0.23 4.81
N ARG A 137 3.60 -0.29 3.96
CA ARG A 137 4.05 -1.52 3.28
C ARG A 137 4.68 -2.57 4.20
N ASN A 138 4.89 -2.26 5.48
CA ASN A 138 5.34 -3.26 6.44
C ASN A 138 4.20 -4.22 6.84
N CYS A 139 2.97 -3.93 6.40
CA CYS A 139 1.82 -4.79 6.59
C CYS A 139 1.02 -4.94 5.30
N HIS A 140 0.90 -3.87 4.50
CA HIS A 140 -0.02 -3.81 3.36
C HIS A 140 0.69 -3.97 2.01
N GLY A 141 0.07 -4.76 1.12
CA GLY A 141 0.44 -4.83 -0.30
C GLY A 141 -0.23 -3.69 -1.08
N ILE A 142 0.58 -2.75 -1.58
CA ILE A 142 0.08 -1.52 -2.22
C ILE A 142 -0.72 -1.80 -3.50
N HIS A 143 -0.30 -2.79 -4.30
CA HIS A 143 -1.02 -3.18 -5.51
C HIS A 143 -2.06 -4.27 -5.25
N GLY A 144 -1.81 -5.11 -4.26
CA GLY A 144 -2.66 -6.20 -3.85
C GLY A 144 -1.93 -7.10 -2.85
N ALA A 145 -2.66 -7.94 -2.16
CA ALA A 145 -2.13 -8.85 -1.17
C ALA A 145 -2.84 -10.21 -1.21
N ASP A 146 -2.17 -11.19 -0.69
CA ASP A 146 -2.62 -12.59 -0.61
C ASP A 146 -3.52 -12.89 0.61
N GLN A 147 -3.77 -11.87 1.44
CA GLN A 147 -4.68 -11.95 2.58
C GLN A 147 -5.68 -10.78 2.57
N TYR A 148 -6.74 -10.89 3.39
CA TYR A 148 -7.78 -9.88 3.55
C TYR A 148 -7.20 -8.53 4.03
N LYS A 149 -7.88 -7.43 3.70
CA LYS A 149 -7.47 -6.05 4.07
C LYS A 149 -6.08 -5.66 3.57
N LEU A 150 -5.67 -6.17 2.42
CA LEU A 150 -4.36 -5.92 1.83
C LEU A 150 -3.19 -6.36 2.72
N ILE A 151 -3.38 -7.28 3.64
CA ILE A 151 -2.30 -7.80 4.47
C ILE A 151 -1.45 -8.77 3.66
N LEU A 152 -0.15 -8.53 3.63
CA LEU A 152 0.83 -9.43 3.02
C LEU A 152 1.13 -10.61 3.93
N SER A 153 1.23 -11.83 3.38
CA SER A 153 1.70 -13.00 4.14
C SER A 153 3.20 -12.97 4.43
N ARG A 154 3.93 -12.13 3.72
CA ARG A 154 5.37 -11.92 3.90
C ARG A 154 5.71 -10.46 3.68
N VAL A 155 6.27 -9.83 4.69
CA VAL A 155 6.68 -8.43 4.66
C VAL A 155 8.20 -8.29 4.68
N PRO A 156 8.77 -7.17 4.24
CA PRO A 156 10.21 -6.92 4.35
C PRO A 156 10.72 -7.14 5.77
N GLY A 157 11.87 -7.75 5.89
CA GLY A 157 12.60 -7.96 7.14
C GLY A 157 14.03 -7.44 7.03
N PHE A 158 14.98 -8.15 7.60
CA PHE A 158 16.39 -7.77 7.54
C PHE A 158 17.08 -8.41 6.33
N GLY A 159 17.76 -7.61 5.52
CA GLY A 159 18.41 -8.08 4.31
C GLY A 159 17.40 -8.72 3.34
N GLN A 160 17.65 -9.94 2.92
CA GLN A 160 16.75 -10.69 2.03
C GLN A 160 15.66 -11.48 2.77
N TRP A 161 15.73 -11.57 4.09
CA TRP A 161 14.75 -12.29 4.88
C TRP A 161 13.42 -11.58 4.90
N LYS A 162 12.34 -12.35 4.72
CA LYS A 162 10.97 -11.86 4.79
C LYS A 162 10.32 -12.36 6.07
N ILE A 163 9.73 -11.44 6.81
CA ILE A 163 8.98 -11.74 8.03
C ILE A 163 7.64 -12.36 7.63
N PRO A 164 7.32 -13.59 8.06
CA PRO A 164 5.99 -14.16 7.80
C PRO A 164 4.93 -13.45 8.64
N VAL A 165 3.76 -13.26 8.03
CA VAL A 165 2.58 -12.67 8.68
C VAL A 165 1.37 -13.50 8.31
N ARG A 166 0.66 -14.05 9.29
CA ARG A 166 -0.63 -14.70 9.09
C ARG A 166 -1.69 -13.91 9.81
N PHE A 167 -2.64 -13.41 9.04
CA PHE A 167 -3.76 -12.63 9.53
C PHE A 167 -5.02 -13.48 9.52
N LEU A 168 -5.59 -13.70 10.69
CA LEU A 168 -6.76 -14.55 10.90
C LEU A 168 -7.92 -13.65 11.36
N PRO A 169 -8.80 -13.19 10.44
CA PRO A 169 -9.92 -12.35 10.79
C PRO A 169 -10.97 -13.12 11.61
N THR A 170 -11.62 -12.40 12.51
CA THR A 170 -12.82 -12.81 13.22
C THR A 170 -13.95 -11.81 12.91
N GLU A 171 -15.13 -12.03 13.41
CA GLU A 171 -16.27 -11.13 13.22
C GLU A 171 -15.98 -9.70 13.70
N THR A 172 -15.40 -9.58 14.89
CA THR A 172 -15.16 -8.28 15.55
C THR A 172 -13.69 -7.91 15.70
N GLY A 173 -12.76 -8.74 15.18
CA GLY A 173 -11.33 -8.50 15.33
C GLY A 173 -10.48 -9.35 14.41
N ALA A 174 -9.30 -9.72 14.90
CA ALA A 174 -8.42 -10.70 14.25
C ALA A 174 -7.32 -11.17 15.20
N THR A 175 -6.63 -12.26 14.80
CA THR A 175 -5.35 -12.67 15.36
C THR A 175 -4.26 -12.46 14.33
N CYS A 176 -3.18 -11.79 14.74
CA CYS A 176 -2.00 -11.58 13.92
C CYS A 176 -0.85 -12.45 14.45
N LEU A 177 -0.42 -13.42 13.63
CA LEU A 177 0.77 -14.21 13.86
C LEU A 177 1.88 -13.61 12.99
N ALA A 178 2.58 -12.63 13.52
CA ALA A 178 3.66 -11.94 12.83
C ALA A 178 5.00 -12.36 13.43
N GLY A 179 5.99 -12.63 12.59
CA GLY A 179 7.35 -12.92 13.05
C GLY A 179 8.08 -11.76 13.75
N CYS A 180 7.38 -10.64 13.97
CA CYS A 180 7.90 -9.45 14.67
C CYS A 180 7.70 -9.54 16.19
N HIS A 181 6.73 -10.30 16.68
CA HIS A 181 6.36 -10.46 18.08
C HIS A 181 5.58 -11.76 18.27
N LYS A 182 5.32 -12.14 19.52
CA LYS A 182 4.40 -13.25 19.84
C LYS A 182 3.02 -12.99 19.22
N PRO A 183 2.24 -14.05 18.92
CA PRO A 183 0.86 -13.88 18.44
C PRO A 183 0.08 -12.89 19.29
N LYS A 184 -0.63 -11.98 18.63
CA LYS A 184 -1.49 -10.99 19.27
C LYS A 184 -2.86 -11.02 18.64
N SER A 185 -3.90 -11.03 19.47
CA SER A 185 -5.28 -10.90 19.06
C SER A 185 -5.81 -9.51 19.40
N TYR A 186 -6.83 -9.09 18.69
CA TYR A 186 -7.58 -7.89 19.02
C TYR A 186 -9.06 -8.09 18.73
N ASP A 187 -9.88 -7.41 19.50
CA ASP A 187 -11.32 -7.40 19.32
C ASP A 187 -11.87 -6.00 19.62
N ARG A 188 -12.73 -5.49 18.74
CA ARG A 188 -13.29 -4.15 18.82
C ARG A 188 -14.36 -4.01 19.91
N VAL A 189 -15.00 -5.11 20.29
CA VAL A 189 -16.13 -5.16 21.22
C VAL A 189 -15.71 -5.68 22.58
N ARG A 190 -14.90 -6.74 22.59
CA ARG A 190 -14.39 -7.39 23.80
C ARG A 190 -12.87 -7.37 23.79
N PRO A 191 -12.23 -6.33 24.34
CA PRO A 191 -10.76 -6.19 24.30
C PRO A 191 -10.06 -7.44 24.81
N VAL A 192 -9.03 -7.86 24.07
CA VAL A 192 -8.25 -9.06 24.39
C VAL A 192 -7.00 -8.67 25.17
N GLU A 193 -6.77 -9.34 26.30
CA GLU A 193 -5.48 -9.27 26.98
C GLU A 193 -4.48 -10.17 26.24
N ASN A 194 -3.37 -9.57 25.86
CA ASN A 194 -2.30 -10.27 25.13
C ASN A 194 -1.08 -10.43 26.04
N PRO A 195 -0.53 -11.65 26.19
CA PRO A 195 0.65 -11.91 26.99
C PRO A 195 1.92 -11.24 26.45
#